data_8dc081251f8888b1df4418ce7b22b987
#
_entry.id   8dc081251f8888b1df4418ce7b22b987
#
_cell.length_a   1.000
_cell.length_b   1.000
_cell.length_c   1.000
_cell.angle_alpha   90.00
_cell.angle_beta   90.00
_cell.angle_gamma   90.00
#
_symmetry.space_group_name_H-M   'P 1'
#
loop_
_entity.id
_entity.type
_entity.pdbx_description
1 polymer ?
#
loop_
_entity_poly.entity_id
_entity_poly.type
_entity_poly.pdbx_seq_one_letter_code
_entity_poly.pdbx_strand_id
1 'polypeptide(L)'
;MDWPAQDPARAAWVREHQPHSFLVAPLRARGTNLGVAVFTRPARSAAPPFEPADLQIAVKLAGRAAVCIDNARRYTREHGIALALQQSLLPQRLPAQAAVEVAGRYLPAGSPSVAGGDRFDVIPLSGARVASVVGDVSGYGIHASATMGRLRMAVRTLADVDLAPDELLSHLEDLVIRLDADSGSRERIAGAYGVSCLYAIYDPVSRTCTLASADHPAPVLVTPEGTADLLGLPMGPPLGLGGGLPIECSAFEVPQGSFLALYTDGLVVDAHRDVTEGQDSLRTVLAAVVGPLESTGDTVLKTMLAERPADDVARLIARTQALDASQVAVLDLPADPAVVAAARSWASARSGPGTWTISASSPNWWSASWSPTPSGTAPRPADFG
;
A
#
# COMPACT_ATOMS: atom_id res chain seq x y z
N MET A 1 -57.44 -0.02 0.92
CA MET A 1 -56.07 0.05 0.43
C MET A 1 -55.55 -1.37 0.27
N ASP A 2 -55.47 -1.86 -0.94
CA ASP A 2 -55.00 -3.22 -1.27
C ASP A 2 -53.48 -3.27 -1.23
N TRP A 3 -52.90 -3.05 -0.06
CA TRP A 3 -51.49 -3.02 0.16
C TRP A 3 -50.76 -4.37 0.01
N PRO A 4 -51.41 -5.54 0.22
CA PRO A 4 -50.77 -6.84 0.00
C PRO A 4 -50.66 -7.27 -1.46
N ALA A 5 -51.40 -6.65 -2.38
CA ALA A 5 -51.52 -7.15 -3.75
C ALA A 5 -50.28 -6.92 -4.65
N GLN A 6 -49.34 -6.06 -4.22
CA GLN A 6 -48.19 -5.67 -5.05
C GLN A 6 -46.87 -6.42 -4.73
N ASP A 7 -46.81 -7.18 -3.62
CA ASP A 7 -45.62 -7.93 -3.21
C ASP A 7 -45.97 -9.34 -2.74
N PRO A 8 -45.72 -10.39 -3.54
CA PRO A 8 -46.06 -11.78 -3.22
C PRO A 8 -45.49 -12.28 -1.89
N ALA A 9 -44.27 -11.84 -1.50
CA ALA A 9 -43.64 -12.23 -0.25
C ALA A 9 -44.37 -11.62 0.94
N ARG A 10 -44.77 -10.37 0.83
CA ARG A 10 -45.61 -9.67 1.83
C ARG A 10 -47.02 -10.31 1.94
N ALA A 11 -47.64 -10.64 0.82
CA ALA A 11 -48.91 -11.30 0.83
C ALA A 11 -48.85 -12.69 1.51
N ALA A 12 -47.79 -13.45 1.29
CA ALA A 12 -47.53 -14.71 1.96
C ALA A 12 -47.37 -14.51 3.47
N TRP A 13 -46.54 -13.54 3.89
CA TRP A 13 -46.31 -13.22 5.29
C TRP A 13 -47.59 -12.78 6.02
N VAL A 14 -48.42 -11.94 5.37
CA VAL A 14 -49.72 -11.51 5.97
C VAL A 14 -50.68 -12.70 6.11
N ARG A 15 -50.70 -13.62 5.15
CA ARG A 15 -51.52 -14.86 5.25
C ARG A 15 -51.04 -15.77 6.40
N GLU A 16 -49.77 -15.90 6.57
CA GLU A 16 -49.15 -16.75 7.61
C GLU A 16 -49.37 -16.18 9.02
N HIS A 17 -49.13 -14.86 9.19
CA HIS A 17 -49.13 -14.21 10.52
C HIS A 17 -50.43 -13.56 10.90
N GLN A 18 -51.33 -13.34 9.95
CA GLN A 18 -52.67 -12.75 10.13
C GLN A 18 -52.67 -11.56 11.11
N PRO A 19 -51.94 -10.47 10.83
CA PRO A 19 -51.82 -9.37 11.77
C PRO A 19 -53.17 -8.65 11.95
N HIS A 20 -53.57 -8.44 13.19
CA HIS A 20 -54.82 -7.74 13.52
C HIS A 20 -54.61 -6.27 13.87
N SER A 21 -53.39 -5.83 14.10
CA SER A 21 -53.03 -4.44 14.40
C SER A 21 -51.68 -4.05 13.83
N PHE A 22 -51.58 -2.84 13.30
CA PHE A 22 -50.37 -2.29 12.69
C PHE A 22 -50.04 -0.94 13.34
N LEU A 23 -48.74 -0.67 13.45
CA LEU A 23 -48.21 0.62 13.79
C LEU A 23 -47.04 0.91 12.87
N VAL A 24 -47.01 2.07 12.20
CA VAL A 24 -45.99 2.48 11.30
C VAL A 24 -45.32 3.74 11.85
N ALA A 25 -44.02 3.70 12.03
CA ALA A 25 -43.22 4.83 12.46
C ALA A 25 -42.13 5.17 11.46
N PRO A 26 -41.91 6.46 11.10
CA PRO A 26 -40.85 6.83 10.15
C PRO A 26 -39.47 6.69 10.80
N LEU A 27 -38.52 6.15 10.06
CA LEU A 27 -37.11 6.14 10.41
C LEU A 27 -36.47 7.44 9.90
N ARG A 28 -36.39 8.45 10.75
CA ARG A 28 -35.85 9.77 10.40
C ARG A 28 -34.57 10.07 11.16
N ALA A 29 -33.51 10.41 10.42
CA ALA A 29 -32.28 10.90 11.01
C ALA A 29 -31.80 12.16 10.26
N ARG A 30 -31.39 13.19 11.00
CA ARG A 30 -30.81 14.43 10.44
C ARG A 30 -31.64 15.06 9.32
N GLY A 31 -32.98 15.04 9.45
CA GLY A 31 -33.89 15.58 8.43
C GLY A 31 -34.17 14.68 7.23
N THR A 32 -33.46 13.54 7.11
CA THR A 32 -33.65 12.57 6.03
C THR A 32 -34.53 11.41 6.47
N ASN A 33 -35.44 10.98 5.59
CA ASN A 33 -36.28 9.79 5.81
C ASN A 33 -35.54 8.57 5.24
N LEU A 34 -35.11 7.67 6.13
CA LEU A 34 -34.36 6.46 5.78
C LEU A 34 -35.25 5.27 5.43
N GLY A 35 -36.52 5.34 5.81
CA GLY A 35 -37.51 4.29 5.64
C GLY A 35 -38.59 4.35 6.70
N VAL A 36 -39.26 3.23 6.91
CA VAL A 36 -40.30 3.07 7.93
C VAL A 36 -40.08 1.80 8.75
N ALA A 37 -40.38 1.87 10.03
CA ALA A 37 -40.50 0.70 10.91
C ALA A 37 -41.98 0.32 10.99
N VAL A 38 -42.28 -0.96 10.72
CA VAL A 38 -43.63 -1.50 10.82
C VAL A 38 -43.67 -2.47 11.98
N PHE A 39 -44.52 -2.19 12.96
CA PHE A 39 -44.80 -3.07 14.10
C PHE A 39 -46.11 -3.75 13.83
N THR A 40 -46.21 -5.03 14.13
CA THR A 40 -47.42 -5.82 13.86
C THR A 40 -47.74 -6.67 15.09
N ARG A 41 -49.03 -6.83 15.37
CA ARG A 41 -49.52 -7.80 16.35
C ARG A 41 -50.28 -8.90 15.61
N PRO A 42 -49.77 -10.16 15.64
CA PRO A 42 -50.44 -11.27 14.97
C PRO A 42 -51.74 -11.66 15.67
N ALA A 43 -52.67 -12.23 14.93
CA ALA A 43 -53.99 -12.65 15.46
C ALA A 43 -53.90 -13.63 16.65
N ARG A 44 -52.81 -14.39 16.73
CA ARG A 44 -52.58 -15.33 17.84
C ARG A 44 -52.05 -14.63 19.12
N SER A 45 -51.75 -13.36 19.05
CA SER A 45 -51.34 -12.57 20.23
C SER A 45 -52.52 -12.25 21.10
N ALA A 46 -52.45 -12.54 22.39
CA ALA A 46 -53.43 -12.11 23.38
C ALA A 46 -53.40 -10.58 23.70
N ALA A 47 -52.45 -9.85 23.08
CA ALA A 47 -52.30 -8.41 23.31
C ALA A 47 -53.40 -7.63 22.57
N PRO A 48 -53.96 -6.58 23.18
CA PRO A 48 -54.94 -5.71 22.53
C PRO A 48 -54.34 -4.98 21.33
N PRO A 49 -55.15 -4.41 20.42
CA PRO A 49 -54.66 -3.56 19.33
C PRO A 49 -53.76 -2.44 19.86
N PHE A 50 -52.87 -1.90 18.98
CA PHE A 50 -52.00 -0.79 19.36
C PHE A 50 -52.81 0.44 19.75
N GLU A 51 -52.37 1.07 20.84
CA GLU A 51 -52.96 2.30 21.39
C GLU A 51 -52.13 3.54 21.04
N PRO A 52 -52.64 4.76 21.18
CA PRO A 52 -51.87 6.00 20.95
C PRO A 52 -50.59 6.12 21.79
N ALA A 53 -50.53 5.51 22.97
CA ALA A 53 -49.34 5.46 23.81
C ALA A 53 -48.23 4.59 23.15
N ASP A 54 -48.59 3.48 22.51
CA ASP A 54 -47.66 2.62 21.77
C ASP A 54 -46.99 3.39 20.60
N LEU A 55 -47.75 4.28 19.94
CA LEU A 55 -47.21 5.12 18.86
C LEU A 55 -46.05 6.01 19.35
N GLN A 56 -46.20 6.62 20.54
CA GLN A 56 -45.14 7.47 21.08
C GLN A 56 -43.85 6.69 21.36
N ILE A 57 -44.00 5.47 21.88
CA ILE A 57 -42.86 4.57 22.13
C ILE A 57 -42.24 4.14 20.83
N ALA A 58 -43.04 3.73 19.84
CA ALA A 58 -42.56 3.29 18.53
C ALA A 58 -41.83 4.41 17.78
N VAL A 59 -42.32 5.66 17.82
CA VAL A 59 -41.65 6.81 17.21
C VAL A 59 -40.29 7.08 17.89
N LYS A 60 -40.19 6.98 19.21
CA LYS A 60 -38.91 7.12 19.92
C LYS A 60 -37.94 6.02 19.56
N LEU A 61 -38.38 4.75 19.50
CA LEU A 61 -37.54 3.61 19.11
C LEU A 61 -37.12 3.73 17.66
N ALA A 62 -38.03 4.07 16.76
CA ALA A 62 -37.74 4.29 15.34
C ALA A 62 -36.72 5.42 15.12
N GLY A 63 -36.85 6.52 15.93
CA GLY A 63 -35.88 7.62 15.89
C GLY A 63 -34.47 7.18 16.32
N ARG A 64 -34.37 6.40 17.40
CA ARG A 64 -33.06 5.84 17.82
C ARG A 64 -32.48 4.86 16.79
N ALA A 65 -33.31 3.97 16.28
CA ALA A 65 -32.90 3.04 15.23
C ALA A 65 -32.44 3.78 13.95
N ALA A 66 -33.17 4.85 13.58
CA ALA A 66 -32.79 5.67 12.42
C ALA A 66 -31.41 6.32 12.57
N VAL A 67 -31.07 6.85 13.76
CA VAL A 67 -29.74 7.39 14.04
C VAL A 67 -28.66 6.30 13.93
N CYS A 68 -28.90 5.13 14.50
CA CYS A 68 -27.96 4.00 14.39
C CYS A 68 -27.76 3.54 12.93
N ILE A 69 -28.84 3.46 12.16
CA ILE A 69 -28.80 3.09 10.74
C ILE A 69 -28.05 4.15 9.92
N ASP A 70 -28.33 5.44 10.16
CA ASP A 70 -27.65 6.54 9.47
C ASP A 70 -26.14 6.53 9.75
N ASN A 71 -25.78 6.38 11.02
CA ASN A 71 -24.38 6.29 11.43
C ASN A 71 -23.69 5.08 10.78
N ALA A 72 -24.30 3.90 10.79
CA ALA A 72 -23.77 2.70 10.17
C ALA A 72 -23.58 2.87 8.64
N ARG A 73 -24.57 3.46 7.94
CA ARG A 73 -24.48 3.72 6.49
C ARG A 73 -23.37 4.72 6.15
N ARG A 74 -23.24 5.78 6.91
CA ARG A 74 -22.17 6.77 6.72
C ARG A 74 -20.82 6.14 6.93
N TYR A 75 -20.67 5.41 8.02
CA TYR A 75 -19.46 4.67 8.32
C TYR A 75 -19.05 3.71 7.19
N THR A 76 -19.98 2.87 6.71
CA THR A 76 -19.72 1.94 5.59
C THR A 76 -19.32 2.68 4.32
N ARG A 77 -19.96 3.83 4.04
CA ARG A 77 -19.64 4.63 2.86
C ARG A 77 -18.25 5.28 2.96
N GLU A 78 -17.94 5.92 4.08
CA GLU A 78 -16.63 6.55 4.30
C GLU A 78 -15.51 5.51 4.24
N HIS A 79 -15.71 4.37 4.87
CA HIS A 79 -14.79 3.24 4.80
C HIS A 79 -14.60 2.72 3.37
N GLY A 80 -15.68 2.52 2.62
CA GLY A 80 -15.60 2.08 1.23
C GLY A 80 -14.82 3.05 0.33
N ILE A 81 -14.97 4.36 0.55
CA ILE A 81 -14.21 5.39 -0.17
C ILE A 81 -12.72 5.32 0.22
N ALA A 82 -12.41 5.21 1.50
CA ALA A 82 -11.04 5.12 2.00
C ALA A 82 -10.32 3.88 1.46
N LEU A 83 -10.95 2.70 1.49
CA LEU A 83 -10.40 1.48 0.91
C LEU A 83 -10.20 1.58 -0.61
N ALA A 84 -11.16 2.15 -1.34
CA ALA A 84 -11.02 2.34 -2.79
C ALA A 84 -9.86 3.28 -3.12
N LEU A 85 -9.69 4.37 -2.37
CA LEU A 85 -8.56 5.28 -2.51
C LEU A 85 -7.24 4.56 -2.23
N GLN A 86 -7.14 3.85 -1.11
CA GLN A 86 -5.95 3.09 -0.72
C GLN A 86 -5.57 2.05 -1.78
N GLN A 87 -6.54 1.25 -2.27
CA GLN A 87 -6.30 0.30 -3.35
C GLN A 87 -5.83 0.94 -4.65
N SER A 88 -6.32 2.14 -4.97
CA SER A 88 -5.88 2.89 -6.16
C SER A 88 -4.44 3.40 -6.03
N LEU A 89 -3.95 3.55 -4.82
CA LEU A 89 -2.59 3.99 -4.51
C LEU A 89 -1.57 2.84 -4.47
N LEU A 90 -1.99 1.61 -4.31
CA LEU A 90 -1.09 0.45 -4.40
C LEU A 90 -0.66 0.20 -5.86
N PRO A 91 0.55 -0.32 -6.09
CA PRO A 91 0.98 -0.67 -7.43
C PRO A 91 0.06 -1.77 -7.99
N GLN A 92 -0.67 -1.46 -9.06
CA GLN A 92 -1.57 -2.40 -9.75
C GLN A 92 -0.80 -3.57 -10.38
N ARG A 93 0.44 -3.32 -10.78
CA ARG A 93 1.40 -4.30 -11.28
C ARG A 93 2.79 -3.86 -10.86
N LEU A 94 3.55 -4.80 -10.34
CA LEU A 94 4.98 -4.61 -10.17
C LEU A 94 5.64 -4.73 -11.54
N PRO A 95 6.49 -3.77 -11.94
CA PRO A 95 7.15 -3.82 -13.23
C PRO A 95 8.05 -5.06 -13.29
N ALA A 96 8.02 -5.79 -14.41
CA ALA A 96 8.96 -6.86 -14.66
C ALA A 96 10.38 -6.27 -14.77
N GLN A 97 11.32 -6.78 -14.00
CA GLN A 97 12.70 -6.31 -13.92
C GLN A 97 13.66 -7.44 -14.21
N ALA A 98 14.75 -7.13 -14.95
CA ALA A 98 15.82 -8.11 -15.17
C ALA A 98 16.69 -8.28 -13.91
N ALA A 99 16.76 -7.25 -13.06
CA ALA A 99 17.61 -7.23 -11.86
C ALA A 99 16.98 -7.91 -10.65
N VAL A 100 15.65 -7.97 -10.58
CA VAL A 100 14.92 -8.54 -9.44
C VAL A 100 13.63 -9.23 -9.87
N GLU A 101 13.33 -10.35 -9.24
CA GLU A 101 11.99 -10.93 -9.19
C GLU A 101 11.31 -10.44 -7.92
N VAL A 102 10.08 -9.93 -7.99
CA VAL A 102 9.42 -9.30 -6.85
C VAL A 102 8.05 -9.91 -6.55
N ALA A 103 7.75 -10.06 -5.26
CA ALA A 103 6.46 -10.46 -4.73
C ALA A 103 6.03 -9.48 -3.63
N GLY A 104 4.96 -8.74 -3.88
CA GLY A 104 4.41 -7.74 -2.95
C GLY A 104 3.02 -8.11 -2.47
N ARG A 105 2.74 -7.89 -1.20
CA ARG A 105 1.41 -8.10 -0.63
C ARG A 105 1.09 -6.97 0.35
N TYR A 106 -0.14 -6.53 0.29
CA TYR A 106 -0.72 -5.63 1.25
C TYR A 106 -1.93 -6.30 1.93
N LEU A 107 -2.00 -6.22 3.24
CA LEU A 107 -3.13 -6.69 4.04
C LEU A 107 -3.62 -5.54 4.92
N PRO A 108 -4.88 -5.12 4.77
CA PRO A 108 -5.44 -4.09 5.63
C PRO A 108 -5.67 -4.62 7.05
N ALA A 109 -5.58 -3.72 8.03
CA ALA A 109 -5.92 -4.00 9.42
C ALA A 109 -7.31 -4.64 9.55
N GLY A 110 -7.47 -5.51 10.53
CA GLY A 110 -8.73 -6.24 10.77
C GLY A 110 -9.90 -5.35 11.21
N SER A 111 -9.66 -4.11 11.55
CA SER A 111 -10.70 -3.14 11.90
C SER A 111 -11.26 -2.47 10.65
N PRO A 112 -12.59 -2.50 10.43
CA PRO A 112 -13.20 -1.94 9.23
C PRO A 112 -13.15 -0.41 9.13
N SER A 113 -12.58 0.29 10.11
CA SER A 113 -12.55 1.76 10.19
C SER A 113 -11.24 2.38 9.72
N VAL A 114 -10.26 1.59 9.33
CA VAL A 114 -8.88 2.04 9.22
C VAL A 114 -8.37 1.77 7.81
N ALA A 115 -8.36 2.81 6.97
CA ALA A 115 -7.50 2.83 5.80
C ALA A 115 -6.14 3.35 6.30
N GLY A 116 -5.11 2.51 6.27
CA GLY A 116 -3.80 2.84 6.79
C GLY A 116 -2.89 3.57 5.81
N GLY A 117 -1.73 3.91 6.32
CA GLY A 117 -0.66 4.58 5.61
C GLY A 117 0.38 3.67 4.95
N ASP A 118 0.30 2.37 5.18
CA ASP A 118 1.30 1.38 4.74
C ASP A 118 1.41 1.24 3.23
N ARG A 119 2.64 1.12 2.78
CA ARG A 119 2.90 1.02 1.35
C ARG A 119 4.22 0.37 1.00
N PHE A 120 4.26 -0.20 -0.21
CA PHE A 120 5.49 -0.54 -0.93
C PHE A 120 5.44 -0.06 -2.39
N ASP A 121 6.62 0.11 -2.99
CA ASP A 121 6.76 0.37 -4.42
C ASP A 121 8.07 -0.23 -4.95
N VAL A 122 8.11 -0.50 -6.28
CA VAL A 122 9.31 -0.95 -6.99
C VAL A 122 9.47 -0.06 -8.21
N ILE A 123 10.60 0.60 -8.30
CA ILE A 123 10.87 1.66 -9.28
C ILE A 123 12.09 1.28 -10.10
N PRO A 124 11.96 1.10 -11.43
CA PRO A 124 13.11 0.98 -12.31
C PRO A 124 13.94 2.24 -12.28
N LEU A 125 15.26 2.09 -12.19
CA LEU A 125 16.21 3.18 -12.24
C LEU A 125 17.12 3.04 -13.46
N SER A 126 17.98 4.04 -13.69
CA SER A 126 19.02 4.02 -14.71
C SER A 126 20.03 2.86 -14.46
N GLY A 127 20.70 2.37 -15.51
CA GLY A 127 21.73 1.33 -15.40
C GLY A 127 21.23 -0.04 -14.93
N ALA A 128 19.98 -0.40 -15.21
CA ALA A 128 19.31 -1.62 -14.75
C ALA A 128 19.14 -1.72 -13.22
N ARG A 129 19.45 -0.66 -12.49
CA ARG A 129 19.22 -0.57 -11.05
C ARG A 129 17.72 -0.54 -10.73
N VAL A 130 17.38 -0.97 -9.54
CA VAL A 130 15.99 -1.02 -9.08
C VAL A 130 15.91 -0.47 -7.67
N ALA A 131 14.99 0.48 -7.47
CA ALA A 131 14.64 0.94 -6.14
C ALA A 131 13.44 0.14 -5.59
N SER A 132 13.54 -0.24 -4.33
CA SER A 132 12.47 -0.81 -3.52
C SER A 132 12.16 0.14 -2.36
N VAL A 133 10.89 0.43 -2.16
CA VAL A 133 10.42 1.38 -1.13
C VAL A 133 9.37 0.71 -0.28
N VAL A 134 9.49 0.85 1.02
CA VAL A 134 8.44 0.49 1.99
C VAL A 134 8.34 1.62 3.00
N GLY A 135 7.14 1.96 3.40
CA GLY A 135 6.92 3.02 4.39
C GLY A 135 5.50 3.03 4.92
N ASP A 136 5.34 3.72 6.03
CA ASP A 136 4.06 3.96 6.68
C ASP A 136 3.89 5.43 7.06
N VAL A 137 2.69 5.95 6.90
CA VAL A 137 2.28 7.28 7.37
C VAL A 137 1.45 7.11 8.62
N SER A 138 1.95 7.63 9.73
CA SER A 138 1.24 7.60 11.01
C SER A 138 -0.17 8.17 10.88
N GLY A 139 -1.16 7.48 11.45
CA GLY A 139 -2.55 7.88 11.43
C GLY A 139 -3.41 7.04 10.47
N TYR A 140 -4.68 7.41 10.38
CA TYR A 140 -5.68 6.58 9.71
C TYR A 140 -6.60 7.40 8.82
N GLY A 141 -7.21 6.73 7.82
CA GLY A 141 -8.27 7.27 7.01
C GLY A 141 -7.80 8.04 5.78
N ILE A 142 -8.67 8.90 5.27
CA ILE A 142 -8.48 9.58 3.97
C ILE A 142 -7.23 10.48 3.98
N HIS A 143 -6.91 11.10 5.12
CA HIS A 143 -5.76 12.02 5.23
C HIS A 143 -4.42 11.26 5.13
N ALA A 144 -4.25 10.17 5.86
CA ALA A 144 -3.05 9.31 5.77
C ALA A 144 -2.89 8.78 4.34
N SER A 145 -3.97 8.27 3.74
CA SER A 145 -3.96 7.79 2.35
C SER A 145 -3.61 8.89 1.34
N ALA A 146 -4.13 10.12 1.52
CA ALA A 146 -3.81 11.24 0.63
C ALA A 146 -2.35 11.69 0.78
N THR A 147 -1.83 11.75 2.00
CA THR A 147 -0.40 12.05 2.27
C THR A 147 0.48 10.99 1.64
N MET A 148 0.16 9.71 1.85
CA MET A 148 0.87 8.61 1.22
C MET A 148 0.86 8.70 -0.32
N GLY A 149 -0.24 9.10 -0.93
CA GLY A 149 -0.31 9.33 -2.38
C GLY A 149 0.64 10.40 -2.87
N ARG A 150 0.77 11.52 -2.13
CA ARG A 150 1.72 12.60 -2.43
C ARG A 150 3.16 12.14 -2.27
N LEU A 151 3.47 11.44 -1.19
CA LEU A 151 4.81 10.89 -0.95
C LEU A 151 5.21 9.89 -2.04
N ARG A 152 4.29 9.04 -2.49
CA ARG A 152 4.56 8.14 -3.61
C ARG A 152 5.00 8.86 -4.87
N MET A 153 4.24 9.88 -5.25
CA MET A 153 4.58 10.65 -6.44
C MET A 153 5.92 11.35 -6.28
N ALA A 154 6.21 11.90 -5.08
CA ALA A 154 7.48 12.51 -4.77
C ALA A 154 8.64 11.50 -4.86
N VAL A 155 8.52 10.32 -4.25
CA VAL A 155 9.54 9.27 -4.34
C VAL A 155 9.83 8.90 -5.79
N ARG A 156 8.80 8.67 -6.62
CA ARG A 156 8.99 8.34 -8.03
C ARG A 156 9.68 9.46 -8.81
N THR A 157 9.27 10.72 -8.57
CA THR A 157 9.89 11.88 -9.22
C THR A 157 11.36 12.06 -8.80
N LEU A 158 11.67 11.86 -7.51
CA LEU A 158 13.04 11.95 -7.00
C LEU A 158 13.91 10.76 -7.46
N ALA A 159 13.33 9.57 -7.56
CA ALA A 159 13.99 8.39 -8.11
C ALA A 159 14.41 8.59 -9.58
N ASP A 160 13.59 9.32 -10.37
CA ASP A 160 13.93 9.66 -11.76
C ASP A 160 15.13 10.59 -11.88
N VAL A 161 15.48 11.34 -10.82
CA VAL A 161 16.66 12.22 -10.76
C VAL A 161 17.90 11.46 -10.32
N ASP A 162 17.75 10.19 -9.93
CA ASP A 162 18.84 9.27 -9.57
C ASP A 162 19.60 9.66 -8.30
N LEU A 163 18.88 10.18 -7.32
CA LEU A 163 19.44 10.56 -6.02
C LEU A 163 19.87 9.33 -5.21
N ALA A 164 20.89 9.53 -4.36
CA ALA A 164 21.26 8.55 -3.33
C ALA A 164 20.14 8.39 -2.30
N PRO A 165 20.04 7.22 -1.61
CA PRO A 165 18.95 6.96 -0.69
C PRO A 165 18.80 7.99 0.44
N ASP A 166 19.88 8.47 1.01
CA ASP A 166 19.91 9.50 2.05
C ASP A 166 19.47 10.88 1.53
N GLU A 167 19.91 11.24 0.33
CA GLU A 167 19.47 12.48 -0.34
C GLU A 167 17.97 12.44 -0.64
N LEU A 168 17.48 11.32 -1.16
CA LEU A 168 16.04 11.17 -1.45
C LEU A 168 15.20 11.29 -0.19
N LEU A 169 15.58 10.61 0.90
CA LEU A 169 14.85 10.70 2.17
C LEU A 169 14.94 12.11 2.78
N SER A 170 16.06 12.81 2.62
CA SER A 170 16.18 14.22 3.05
C SER A 170 15.23 15.15 2.30
N HIS A 171 15.06 14.96 1.00
CA HIS A 171 14.05 15.70 0.23
C HIS A 171 12.62 15.36 0.62
N LEU A 172 12.37 14.10 1.00
CA LEU A 172 11.05 13.70 1.53
C LEU A 172 10.78 14.31 2.90
N GLU A 173 11.78 14.41 3.78
CA GLU A 173 11.68 15.13 5.07
C GLU A 173 11.19 16.56 4.86
N ASP A 174 11.84 17.30 3.96
CA ASP A 174 11.43 18.67 3.62
C ASP A 174 9.99 18.74 3.08
N LEU A 175 9.57 17.73 2.30
CA LEU A 175 8.22 17.66 1.78
C LEU A 175 7.20 17.41 2.89
N VAL A 176 7.47 16.46 3.79
CA VAL A 176 6.58 16.13 4.92
C VAL A 176 6.40 17.34 5.82
N ILE A 177 7.48 18.07 6.16
CA ILE A 177 7.43 19.30 6.94
C ILE A 177 6.52 20.35 6.27
N ARG A 178 6.65 20.54 4.95
CA ARG A 178 5.78 21.49 4.20
C ARG A 178 4.32 21.05 4.21
N LEU A 179 4.04 19.75 4.02
CA LEU A 179 2.67 19.23 4.04
C LEU A 179 2.01 19.40 5.42
N ASP A 180 2.76 19.23 6.50
CA ASP A 180 2.26 19.47 7.86
C ASP A 180 1.98 20.96 8.10
N ALA A 181 2.84 21.87 7.63
CA ALA A 181 2.64 23.30 7.73
C ALA A 181 1.38 23.79 6.97
N ASP A 182 1.07 23.20 5.82
CA ASP A 182 -0.08 23.54 4.99
C ASP A 182 -1.42 23.02 5.55
N SER A 183 -1.38 21.97 6.38
CA SER A 183 -2.57 21.30 6.94
C SER A 183 -3.37 22.11 7.98
N GLY A 184 -2.85 23.24 8.44
CA GLY A 184 -3.53 24.22 9.30
C GLY A 184 -3.82 23.75 10.73
N SER A 185 -4.00 24.71 11.66
CA SER A 185 -4.05 24.49 13.12
C SER A 185 -5.22 23.62 13.65
N ARG A 186 -6.20 23.26 12.83
CA ARG A 186 -7.35 22.41 13.26
C ARG A 186 -7.05 20.92 13.22
N GLU A 187 -6.08 20.48 12.42
CA GLU A 187 -5.70 19.07 12.27
C GLU A 187 -4.48 18.70 13.13
N ARG A 188 -3.70 19.69 13.60
CA ARG A 188 -2.58 19.51 14.55
C ARG A 188 -2.97 18.86 15.90
N ILE A 189 -4.26 18.69 16.17
CA ILE A 189 -4.76 18.02 17.39
C ILE A 189 -4.60 16.49 17.34
N ALA A 190 -4.29 15.93 16.16
CA ALA A 190 -4.15 14.49 15.96
C ALA A 190 -2.68 13.98 15.96
N GLY A 191 -1.72 14.79 16.41
CA GLY A 191 -0.31 14.41 16.51
C GLY A 191 0.48 14.74 15.21
N ALA A 192 1.75 15.09 15.37
CA ALA A 192 2.66 15.27 14.25
C ALA A 192 2.72 13.98 13.44
N TYR A 193 2.49 14.08 12.13
CA TYR A 193 2.53 12.94 11.23
C TYR A 193 4.00 12.52 11.05
N GLY A 194 4.44 11.50 11.79
CA GLY A 194 5.68 10.81 11.49
C GLY A 194 5.47 9.90 10.29
N VAL A 195 6.42 9.87 9.37
CA VAL A 195 6.44 8.91 8.28
C VAL A 195 7.65 8.02 8.43
N SER A 196 7.43 6.73 8.59
CA SER A 196 8.52 5.76 8.50
C SER A 196 8.76 5.41 7.03
N CYS A 197 10.02 5.33 6.61
CA CYS A 197 10.36 5.03 5.22
C CYS A 197 11.72 4.33 5.11
N LEU A 198 11.74 3.25 4.35
CA LEU A 198 12.95 2.58 3.89
C LEU A 198 13.04 2.71 2.37
N TYR A 199 14.15 3.23 1.88
CA TYR A 199 14.46 3.33 0.47
C TYR A 199 15.73 2.56 0.15
N ALA A 200 15.65 1.58 -0.75
CA ALA A 200 16.74 0.66 -1.08
C ALA A 200 16.98 0.65 -2.59
N ILE A 201 18.21 0.83 -3.04
CA ILE A 201 18.63 0.72 -4.44
C ILE A 201 19.51 -0.51 -4.61
N TYR A 202 19.08 -1.46 -5.43
CA TYR A 202 19.88 -2.60 -5.84
C TYR A 202 20.51 -2.38 -7.21
N ASP A 203 21.82 -2.54 -7.30
CA ASP A 203 22.59 -2.55 -8.54
C ASP A 203 22.96 -4.01 -8.90
N PRO A 204 22.40 -4.55 -9.98
CA PRO A 204 22.64 -5.95 -10.39
C PRO A 204 24.05 -6.20 -10.94
N VAL A 205 24.79 -5.15 -11.35
CA VAL A 205 26.15 -5.27 -11.90
C VAL A 205 27.17 -5.36 -10.78
N SER A 206 27.13 -4.42 -9.83
CA SER A 206 28.00 -4.45 -8.65
C SER A 206 27.51 -5.43 -7.59
N ARG A 207 26.25 -5.87 -7.67
CA ARG A 207 25.56 -6.68 -6.66
C ARG A 207 25.52 -6.02 -5.29
N THR A 208 25.41 -4.71 -5.30
CA THR A 208 25.35 -3.89 -4.08
C THR A 208 23.96 -3.36 -3.87
N CYS A 209 23.48 -3.43 -2.65
CA CYS A 209 22.24 -2.77 -2.23
C CYS A 209 22.59 -1.61 -1.30
N THR A 210 22.26 -0.40 -1.71
CA THR A 210 22.42 0.82 -0.88
C THR A 210 21.06 1.21 -0.32
N LEU A 211 20.99 1.42 0.99
CA LEU A 211 19.74 1.68 1.70
C LEU A 211 19.89 2.84 2.68
N ALA A 212 18.80 3.56 2.88
CA ALA A 212 18.63 4.52 3.98
C ALA A 212 17.27 4.28 4.66
N SER A 213 17.22 4.52 5.97
CA SER A 213 16.03 4.31 6.80
C SER A 213 15.71 5.54 7.62
N ALA A 214 14.45 5.95 7.58
CA ALA A 214 13.83 6.94 8.46
C ALA A 214 12.83 6.20 9.35
N ASP A 215 13.23 5.81 10.55
CA ASP A 215 12.41 5.11 11.57
C ASP A 215 11.65 3.89 11.04
N HIS A 216 12.26 3.15 10.12
CA HIS A 216 11.60 1.99 9.49
C HIS A 216 12.32 0.70 9.87
N PRO A 217 11.60 -0.43 10.10
CA PRO A 217 12.20 -1.70 10.43
C PRO A 217 13.27 -2.14 9.43
N ALA A 218 14.38 -2.66 9.96
CA ALA A 218 15.48 -3.15 9.14
C ALA A 218 15.03 -4.32 8.25
N PRO A 219 15.41 -4.37 6.95
CA PRO A 219 15.07 -5.46 6.08
C PRO A 219 15.86 -6.72 6.42
N VAL A 220 15.30 -7.89 6.09
CA VAL A 220 16.00 -9.18 6.20
C VAL A 220 16.61 -9.55 4.86
N LEU A 221 17.90 -9.80 4.85
CA LEU A 221 18.61 -10.41 3.72
C LEU A 221 18.65 -11.92 3.92
N VAL A 222 18.17 -12.68 2.95
CA VAL A 222 18.28 -14.13 2.93
C VAL A 222 19.20 -14.55 1.79
N THR A 223 20.29 -15.22 2.14
CA THR A 223 21.27 -15.71 1.17
C THR A 223 20.81 -17.01 0.51
N PRO A 224 21.39 -17.41 -0.63
CA PRO A 224 21.08 -18.69 -1.29
C PRO A 224 21.33 -19.91 -0.39
N GLU A 225 22.24 -19.78 0.57
CA GLU A 225 22.58 -20.81 1.55
C GLU A 225 21.53 -20.96 2.67
N GLY A 226 20.52 -20.06 2.69
CA GLY A 226 19.42 -20.08 3.67
C GLY A 226 19.73 -19.29 4.94
N THR A 227 20.81 -18.53 5.01
CA THR A 227 21.07 -17.62 6.13
C THR A 227 20.18 -16.39 6.02
N ALA A 228 19.47 -16.05 7.09
CA ALA A 228 18.59 -14.91 7.17
C ALA A 228 19.08 -13.92 8.24
N ASP A 229 19.51 -12.73 7.83
CA ASP A 229 20.07 -11.72 8.71
C ASP A 229 19.39 -10.36 8.51
N LEU A 230 19.19 -9.64 9.64
CA LEU A 230 18.78 -8.24 9.60
C LEU A 230 19.98 -7.39 9.11
N LEU A 231 19.74 -6.53 8.14
CA LEU A 231 20.74 -5.58 7.71
C LEU A 231 20.89 -4.48 8.76
N GLY A 232 22.13 -4.34 9.29
CA GLY A 232 22.45 -3.30 10.28
C GLY A 232 22.46 -1.91 9.63
N LEU A 233 21.38 -1.17 9.76
CA LEU A 233 21.23 0.19 9.23
C LEU A 233 21.31 1.23 10.35
N PRO A 234 21.96 2.39 10.12
CA PRO A 234 21.72 3.56 10.93
C PRO A 234 20.24 3.94 10.85
N MET A 235 19.58 4.01 12.00
CA MET A 235 18.16 4.37 12.04
C MET A 235 18.03 5.89 12.19
N GLY A 236 17.56 6.55 11.15
CA GLY A 236 17.18 7.97 11.19
C GLY A 236 15.85 8.18 11.92
N PRO A 237 15.54 9.41 12.33
CA PRO A 237 14.21 9.74 12.88
C PRO A 237 13.13 9.62 11.82
N PRO A 238 11.84 9.48 12.22
CA PRO A 238 10.74 9.50 11.28
C PRO A 238 10.69 10.83 10.52
N LEU A 239 10.37 10.78 9.23
CA LEU A 239 10.23 11.97 8.39
C LEU A 239 9.13 12.89 8.93
N GLY A 240 9.41 14.19 8.95
CA GLY A 240 8.55 15.21 9.53
C GLY A 240 8.80 15.50 11.00
N LEU A 241 9.54 14.65 11.70
CA LEU A 241 9.87 14.79 13.12
C LEU A 241 11.38 14.94 13.40
N GLY A 242 12.22 14.72 12.40
CA GLY A 242 13.67 14.65 12.55
C GLY A 242 14.38 15.98 12.83
N GLY A 243 13.71 17.10 12.66
CA GLY A 243 14.28 18.42 12.94
C GLY A 243 15.53 18.76 12.12
N GLY A 244 15.70 18.16 10.94
CA GLY A 244 16.86 18.36 10.07
C GLY A 244 18.09 17.52 10.46
N LEU A 245 17.91 16.46 11.24
CA LEU A 245 18.97 15.49 11.48
C LEU A 245 19.35 14.75 10.20
N PRO A 246 20.64 14.50 9.92
CA PRO A 246 21.05 13.81 8.73
C PRO A 246 20.56 12.35 8.75
N ILE A 247 20.11 11.90 7.59
CA ILE A 247 19.81 10.49 7.34
C ILE A 247 21.06 9.88 6.72
N GLU A 248 21.48 8.72 7.21
CA GLU A 248 22.66 8.04 6.72
C GLU A 248 22.29 6.85 5.85
N CYS A 249 23.06 6.57 4.80
CA CYS A 249 22.92 5.38 4.00
C CYS A 249 23.99 4.33 4.32
N SER A 250 23.67 3.07 4.04
CA SER A 250 24.60 1.94 4.12
C SER A 250 24.55 1.11 2.87
N ALA A 251 25.69 0.53 2.47
CA ALA A 251 25.80 -0.33 1.31
C ALA A 251 26.17 -1.75 1.74
N PHE A 252 25.49 -2.74 1.18
CA PHE A 252 25.68 -4.15 1.47
C PHE A 252 25.89 -4.92 0.17
N GLU A 253 26.83 -5.86 0.18
CA GLU A 253 26.93 -6.84 -0.89
C GLU A 253 25.79 -7.84 -0.79
N VAL A 254 25.10 -8.09 -1.91
CA VAL A 254 23.96 -9.00 -2.00
C VAL A 254 24.29 -10.09 -3.00
N PRO A 255 24.63 -11.31 -2.58
CA PRO A 255 24.91 -12.43 -3.45
C PRO A 255 23.77 -12.72 -4.43
N GLN A 256 24.10 -13.15 -5.63
CA GLN A 256 23.09 -13.52 -6.62
C GLN A 256 22.16 -14.60 -6.09
N GLY A 257 20.85 -14.44 -6.30
CA GLY A 257 19.84 -15.37 -5.85
C GLY A 257 19.40 -15.16 -4.38
N SER A 258 20.04 -14.23 -3.67
CA SER A 258 19.54 -13.76 -2.37
C SER A 258 18.21 -13.06 -2.55
N PHE A 259 17.45 -12.95 -1.49
CA PHE A 259 16.28 -12.07 -1.49
C PHE A 259 16.27 -11.15 -0.28
N LEU A 260 15.75 -9.94 -0.52
CA LEU A 260 15.48 -8.93 0.50
C LEU A 260 14.00 -8.98 0.86
N ALA A 261 13.69 -9.08 2.15
CA ALA A 261 12.34 -8.92 2.67
C ALA A 261 12.24 -7.55 3.36
N LEU A 262 11.45 -6.67 2.75
CA LEU A 262 11.08 -5.37 3.28
C LEU A 262 9.64 -5.45 3.78
N TYR A 263 9.34 -4.83 4.92
CA TYR A 263 8.04 -4.98 5.56
C TYR A 263 7.77 -3.83 6.52
N THR A 264 6.50 -3.49 6.72
CA THR A 264 6.07 -2.54 7.75
C THR A 264 5.96 -3.23 9.11
N ASP A 265 5.96 -2.44 10.16
CA ASP A 265 5.96 -2.92 11.55
C ASP A 265 4.77 -3.81 11.89
N GLY A 266 3.60 -3.59 11.27
CA GLY A 266 2.42 -4.44 11.42
C GLY A 266 2.64 -5.92 11.10
N LEU A 267 3.73 -6.29 10.39
CA LEU A 267 4.12 -7.70 10.20
C LEU A 267 4.80 -8.30 11.44
N VAL A 268 5.55 -7.50 12.18
CA VAL A 268 6.44 -7.98 13.26
C VAL A 268 5.96 -7.58 14.64
N VAL A 269 5.12 -6.54 14.77
CA VAL A 269 4.59 -6.03 16.04
C VAL A 269 3.12 -6.43 16.19
N ASP A 270 2.76 -6.92 17.37
CA ASP A 270 1.37 -7.14 17.75
C ASP A 270 1.18 -6.92 19.28
N ALA A 271 -0.02 -7.16 19.81
CA ALA A 271 -0.31 -6.93 21.22
C ALA A 271 0.55 -7.77 22.20
N HIS A 272 1.23 -8.80 21.73
CA HIS A 272 1.97 -9.78 22.54
C HIS A 272 3.43 -9.92 22.11
N ARG A 273 3.85 -9.23 21.07
CA ARG A 273 5.17 -9.38 20.44
C ARG A 273 5.75 -8.02 20.11
N ASP A 274 6.92 -7.72 20.64
CA ASP A 274 7.66 -6.51 20.31
C ASP A 274 8.40 -6.65 18.96
N VAL A 275 8.96 -5.55 18.49
CA VAL A 275 9.65 -5.50 17.18
C VAL A 275 10.84 -6.47 17.12
N THR A 276 11.59 -6.64 18.22
CA THR A 276 12.77 -7.51 18.26
C THR A 276 12.37 -8.98 18.16
N GLU A 277 11.42 -9.40 18.99
CA GLU A 277 10.86 -10.76 18.96
C GLU A 277 10.23 -11.09 17.60
N GLY A 278 9.54 -10.11 17.02
CA GLY A 278 8.94 -10.23 15.69
C GLY A 278 9.96 -10.38 14.58
N GLN A 279 11.03 -9.61 14.62
CA GLN A 279 12.12 -9.70 13.66
C GLN A 279 12.87 -11.05 13.76
N ASP A 280 13.13 -11.54 14.95
CA ASP A 280 13.74 -12.87 15.15
C ASP A 280 12.85 -14.01 14.65
N SER A 281 11.54 -13.89 14.88
CA SER A 281 10.55 -14.82 14.34
C SER A 281 10.53 -14.79 12.81
N LEU A 282 10.53 -13.59 12.21
CA LEU A 282 10.55 -13.39 10.76
C LEU A 282 11.81 -13.98 10.12
N ARG A 283 12.99 -13.75 10.71
CA ARG A 283 14.26 -14.36 10.28
C ARG A 283 14.17 -15.87 10.27
N THR A 284 13.65 -16.47 11.36
CA THR A 284 13.48 -17.91 11.48
C THR A 284 12.56 -18.49 10.39
N VAL A 285 11.44 -17.83 10.12
CA VAL A 285 10.50 -18.22 9.07
C VAL A 285 11.15 -18.10 7.70
N LEU A 286 11.81 -16.98 7.40
CA LEU A 286 12.43 -16.74 6.10
C LEU A 286 13.59 -17.69 5.81
N ALA A 287 14.39 -18.07 6.82
CA ALA A 287 15.46 -19.05 6.68
C ALA A 287 14.95 -20.47 6.36
N ALA A 288 13.75 -20.80 6.80
CA ALA A 288 13.15 -22.13 6.61
C ALA A 288 12.40 -22.28 5.27
N VAL A 289 12.06 -21.19 4.58
CA VAL A 289 11.20 -21.23 3.38
C VAL A 289 12.05 -21.33 2.12
N VAL A 290 11.81 -22.37 1.34
CA VAL A 290 12.42 -22.60 0.02
C VAL A 290 11.31 -22.67 -1.01
N GLY A 291 11.38 -21.86 -2.10
CA GLY A 291 10.38 -21.93 -3.17
C GLY A 291 10.18 -20.63 -3.95
N PRO A 292 9.09 -20.56 -4.74
CA PRO A 292 8.70 -19.35 -5.44
C PRO A 292 8.40 -18.20 -4.48
N LEU A 293 8.72 -16.97 -4.87
CA LEU A 293 8.57 -15.79 -3.98
C LEU A 293 7.14 -15.57 -3.49
N GLU A 294 6.14 -15.81 -4.33
CA GLU A 294 4.73 -15.68 -3.92
C GLU A 294 4.38 -16.66 -2.79
N SER A 295 4.76 -17.93 -2.93
CA SER A 295 4.50 -18.94 -1.90
C SER A 295 5.32 -18.68 -0.62
N THR A 296 6.56 -18.21 -0.76
CA THR A 296 7.39 -17.76 0.36
C THR A 296 6.66 -16.66 1.13
N GLY A 297 6.20 -15.66 0.42
CA GLY A 297 5.48 -14.56 1.01
C GLY A 297 4.16 -14.95 1.68
N ASP A 298 3.38 -15.84 1.06
CA ASP A 298 2.13 -16.32 1.68
C ASP A 298 2.41 -17.14 2.95
N THR A 299 3.50 -17.91 2.98
CA THR A 299 3.93 -18.64 4.18
C THR A 299 4.34 -17.70 5.31
N VAL A 300 5.11 -16.66 5.00
CA VAL A 300 5.48 -15.62 5.97
C VAL A 300 4.23 -15.00 6.59
N LEU A 301 3.28 -14.54 5.77
CA LEU A 301 2.05 -13.93 6.27
C LEU A 301 1.23 -14.88 7.14
N LYS A 302 1.07 -16.13 6.73
CA LYS A 302 0.32 -17.14 7.51
C LYS A 302 0.99 -17.50 8.84
N THR A 303 2.33 -17.45 8.90
CA THR A 303 3.06 -17.82 10.11
C THR A 303 3.18 -16.63 11.07
N MET A 304 3.39 -15.42 10.54
CA MET A 304 3.62 -14.23 11.34
C MET A 304 2.34 -13.60 11.87
N LEU A 305 1.24 -13.71 11.13
CA LEU A 305 0.00 -13.01 11.44
C LEU A 305 -1.07 -13.95 11.97
N ALA A 306 -1.82 -13.48 12.97
CA ALA A 306 -3.11 -14.04 13.32
C ALA A 306 -4.10 -13.86 12.14
N GLU A 307 -5.31 -14.44 12.23
CA GLU A 307 -6.33 -14.35 11.15
C GLU A 307 -6.61 -12.92 10.68
N ARG A 308 -6.47 -11.92 11.57
CA ARG A 308 -6.64 -10.50 11.26
C ARG A 308 -5.54 -9.68 11.93
N PRO A 309 -4.67 -9.02 11.16
CA PRO A 309 -3.62 -8.18 11.73
C PRO A 309 -4.22 -6.98 12.49
N ALA A 310 -3.53 -6.55 13.54
CA ALA A 310 -3.94 -5.40 14.35
C ALA A 310 -3.71 -4.08 13.63
N ASP A 311 -2.69 -4.01 12.77
CA ASP A 311 -2.33 -2.89 11.93
C ASP A 311 -2.27 -3.33 10.47
N ASP A 312 -2.15 -2.38 9.56
CA ASP A 312 -1.89 -2.65 8.16
C ASP A 312 -0.54 -3.36 7.98
N VAL A 313 -0.42 -4.17 6.97
CA VAL A 313 0.81 -4.89 6.66
C VAL A 313 1.14 -4.71 5.19
N ALA A 314 2.25 -4.05 4.92
CA ALA A 314 2.89 -4.03 3.61
C ALA A 314 4.14 -4.91 3.64
N ARG A 315 4.27 -5.82 2.68
CA ARG A 315 5.42 -6.70 2.53
C ARG A 315 5.86 -6.74 1.08
N LEU A 316 7.15 -6.58 0.85
CA LEU A 316 7.82 -6.71 -0.43
C LEU A 316 8.99 -7.68 -0.29
N ILE A 317 9.01 -8.75 -1.08
CA ILE A 317 10.16 -9.65 -1.20
C ILE A 317 10.73 -9.48 -2.59
N ALA A 318 12.03 -9.19 -2.68
CA ALA A 318 12.76 -8.98 -3.92
C ALA A 318 13.93 -9.98 -4.01
N ARG A 319 13.86 -10.96 -4.92
CA ARG A 319 14.95 -11.88 -5.22
C ARG A 319 15.89 -11.25 -6.23
N THR A 320 17.16 -11.13 -5.88
CA THR A 320 18.16 -10.47 -6.68
C THR A 320 18.66 -11.36 -7.81
N GLN A 321 18.87 -10.77 -8.97
CA GLN A 321 19.53 -11.35 -10.12
C GLN A 321 20.76 -10.53 -10.43
N ALA A 322 21.92 -11.16 -10.63
CA ALA A 322 23.11 -10.47 -11.08
C ALA A 322 23.06 -10.33 -12.60
N LEU A 323 23.52 -9.20 -13.09
CA LEU A 323 23.76 -8.95 -14.50
C LEU A 323 25.25 -8.87 -14.74
N ASP A 324 25.74 -9.55 -15.78
CA ASP A 324 27.12 -9.38 -16.22
C ASP A 324 27.31 -7.95 -16.74
N ALA A 325 28.46 -7.35 -16.48
CA ALA A 325 28.78 -6.00 -16.97
C ALA A 325 28.66 -5.85 -18.49
N SER A 326 28.82 -6.93 -19.23
CA SER A 326 28.62 -6.95 -20.70
C SER A 326 27.14 -6.89 -21.12
N GLN A 327 26.21 -7.18 -20.20
CA GLN A 327 24.75 -7.11 -20.43
C GLN A 327 24.16 -5.73 -20.14
N VAL A 328 24.95 -4.82 -19.58
CA VAL A 328 24.55 -3.45 -19.27
C VAL A 328 25.54 -2.49 -19.94
N ALA A 329 25.01 -1.49 -20.60
CA ALA A 329 25.82 -0.44 -21.18
C ALA A 329 25.28 0.93 -20.72
N VAL A 330 26.17 1.75 -20.18
CA VAL A 330 25.86 3.12 -19.73
C VAL A 330 26.60 4.09 -20.64
N LEU A 331 25.92 5.12 -21.06
CA LEU A 331 26.50 6.21 -21.85
C LEU A 331 26.16 7.53 -21.14
N ASP A 332 27.18 8.17 -20.60
CA ASP A 332 27.06 9.51 -20.07
C ASP A 332 27.03 10.51 -21.23
N LEU A 333 26.00 11.33 -21.24
CA LEU A 333 25.80 12.33 -22.28
C LEU A 333 25.93 13.73 -21.68
N PRO A 334 26.77 14.61 -22.29
CA PRO A 334 26.75 16.01 -21.88
C PRO A 334 25.40 16.65 -22.20
N ALA A 335 25.06 17.72 -21.46
CA ALA A 335 23.82 18.48 -21.63
C ALA A 335 23.82 19.32 -22.94
N ASP A 336 23.93 18.61 -24.10
CA ASP A 336 23.96 19.19 -25.44
C ASP A 336 22.98 18.44 -26.35
N PRO A 337 21.96 19.11 -26.91
CA PRO A 337 21.05 18.48 -27.88
C PRO A 337 21.73 17.84 -29.09
N ALA A 338 22.93 18.30 -29.47
CA ALA A 338 23.67 17.76 -30.61
C ALA A 338 24.10 16.29 -30.40
N VAL A 339 24.23 15.82 -29.15
CA VAL A 339 24.66 14.44 -28.88
C VAL A 339 23.55 13.39 -29.01
N VAL A 340 22.30 13.79 -29.19
CA VAL A 340 21.15 12.88 -29.29
C VAL A 340 21.31 11.92 -30.48
N ALA A 341 21.81 12.40 -31.60
CA ALA A 341 22.08 11.57 -32.79
C ALA A 341 23.18 10.55 -32.52
N ALA A 342 24.24 10.95 -31.83
CA ALA A 342 25.32 10.04 -31.42
C ALA A 342 24.85 9.00 -30.42
N ALA A 343 24.02 9.39 -29.45
CA ALA A 343 23.39 8.49 -28.48
C ALA A 343 22.54 7.43 -29.19
N ARG A 344 21.69 7.84 -30.13
CA ARG A 344 20.87 6.91 -30.92
C ARG A 344 21.73 5.93 -31.74
N SER A 345 22.79 6.41 -32.38
CA SER A 345 23.71 5.57 -33.14
C SER A 345 24.43 4.58 -32.23
N TRP A 346 24.90 5.04 -31.06
CA TRP A 346 25.55 4.19 -30.08
C TRP A 346 24.58 3.11 -29.54
N ALA A 347 23.33 3.48 -29.27
CA ALA A 347 22.29 2.59 -28.88
C ALA A 347 21.98 1.55 -29.95
N SER A 348 21.78 1.98 -31.21
CA SER A 348 21.49 1.11 -32.35
C SER A 348 22.62 0.13 -32.64
N ALA A 349 23.88 0.55 -32.50
CA ALA A 349 25.04 -0.31 -32.70
C ALA A 349 25.13 -1.46 -31.68
N ARG A 350 24.54 -1.30 -30.48
CA ARG A 350 24.50 -2.31 -29.42
C ARG A 350 23.24 -3.15 -29.45
N SER A 351 22.18 -2.68 -30.09
CA SER A 351 20.92 -3.41 -30.28
C SER A 351 21.09 -4.45 -31.41
N GLY A 352 21.93 -5.45 -31.22
CA GLY A 352 21.96 -6.62 -32.10
C GLY A 352 20.63 -7.39 -32.07
N PRO A 353 20.46 -8.49 -32.84
CA PRO A 353 19.19 -9.24 -32.92
C PRO A 353 18.82 -9.99 -31.63
N GLY A 354 19.27 -9.56 -30.48
CA GLY A 354 18.87 -9.96 -29.15
C GLY A 354 18.11 -8.81 -28.50
N THR A 355 17.02 -9.10 -27.84
CA THR A 355 16.06 -8.18 -27.22
C THR A 355 16.72 -7.31 -26.14
N TRP A 356 17.06 -6.07 -26.52
CA TRP A 356 17.44 -5.03 -25.57
C TRP A 356 16.25 -4.08 -25.36
N THR A 357 15.90 -3.76 -24.14
CA THR A 357 14.89 -2.74 -23.83
C THR A 357 15.62 -1.47 -23.43
N ILE A 358 15.28 -0.34 -24.05
CA ILE A 358 15.71 0.97 -23.57
C ILE A 358 14.83 1.29 -22.38
N SER A 359 15.41 1.44 -21.20
CA SER A 359 14.75 2.05 -20.06
C SER A 359 15.28 3.49 -19.96
N ALA A 360 14.47 4.47 -20.35
CA ALA A 360 14.74 5.87 -20.08
C ALA A 360 14.07 6.19 -18.72
N SER A 361 14.86 6.24 -17.67
CA SER A 361 14.36 6.42 -16.32
C SER A 361 14.52 7.84 -15.78
N SER A 362 14.88 8.82 -16.61
CA SER A 362 15.05 10.19 -16.16
C SER A 362 14.45 11.20 -17.14
N PRO A 363 13.70 12.20 -16.65
CA PRO A 363 13.34 13.38 -17.45
C PRO A 363 14.57 14.23 -17.81
N ASN A 364 15.69 14.03 -17.16
CA ASN A 364 16.99 14.50 -17.62
C ASN A 364 17.45 13.55 -18.74
N TRP A 365 17.22 13.90 -19.94
CA TRP A 365 17.44 13.22 -21.24
C TRP A 365 18.86 12.64 -21.46
N TRP A 366 19.69 12.54 -20.43
CA TRP A 366 21.13 12.43 -20.50
C TRP A 366 21.68 11.06 -20.12
N SER A 367 20.88 10.19 -19.48
CA SER A 367 21.30 8.81 -19.22
C SER A 367 20.30 7.82 -19.82
N ALA A 368 20.75 6.95 -20.71
CA ALA A 368 19.97 5.84 -21.23
C ALA A 368 20.65 4.52 -20.80
N SER A 369 19.93 3.69 -20.07
CA SER A 369 20.37 2.34 -19.71
C SER A 369 19.67 1.29 -20.55
N TRP A 370 20.35 0.19 -20.82
CA TRP A 370 19.87 -0.92 -21.62
C TRP A 370 19.95 -2.20 -20.82
N SER A 371 18.87 -2.96 -20.78
CA SER A 371 18.85 -4.27 -20.17
C SER A 371 18.15 -5.29 -21.08
N PRO A 372 18.52 -6.58 -21.05
CA PRO A 372 17.83 -7.60 -21.80
C PRO A 372 16.42 -7.82 -21.27
N THR A 373 15.42 -7.89 -22.17
CA THR A 373 14.07 -8.32 -21.83
C THR A 373 14.02 -9.82 -21.58
N PRO A 374 13.33 -10.31 -20.54
CA PRO A 374 13.00 -11.72 -20.46
C PRO A 374 12.17 -12.12 -21.69
N SER A 375 12.55 -13.20 -22.34
CA SER A 375 12.04 -13.72 -23.60
C SER A 375 10.50 -13.76 -23.66
N GLY A 376 9.91 -12.94 -24.53
CA GLY A 376 8.49 -12.96 -24.84
C GLY A 376 8.04 -11.70 -25.56
N THR A 377 7.96 -11.75 -26.90
CA THR A 377 7.37 -10.78 -27.83
C THR A 377 8.11 -9.45 -28.04
N ALA A 378 8.79 -9.35 -29.15
CA ALA A 378 9.37 -8.11 -29.67
C ALA A 378 8.25 -7.12 -30.09
N PRO A 379 8.28 -5.85 -29.69
CA PRO A 379 7.40 -4.83 -30.25
C PRO A 379 7.79 -4.53 -31.71
N ARG A 380 6.79 -4.33 -32.56
CA ARG A 380 6.96 -3.95 -33.97
C ARG A 380 7.48 -2.52 -34.09
N PRO A 381 8.27 -2.18 -35.15
CA PRO A 381 8.97 -0.88 -35.30
C PRO A 381 8.05 0.32 -35.63
N ALA A 382 6.77 0.28 -35.40
CA ALA A 382 5.81 1.27 -35.94
C ALA A 382 5.31 2.34 -34.95
N ASP A 383 5.75 2.36 -33.68
CA ASP A 383 5.13 3.22 -32.65
C ASP A 383 6.02 4.39 -32.17
N PHE A 384 6.89 4.90 -33.00
CA PHE A 384 7.65 6.13 -32.70
C PHE A 384 7.34 7.20 -33.77
N GLY A 385 6.25 7.92 -33.55
CA GLY A 385 5.90 9.17 -34.22
C GLY A 385 6.17 10.36 -33.28
#